data_2dd65d7835ee228edbded47c738014fa
#
_entry.id   2dd65d7835ee228edbded47c738014fa
#
_cell.length_a   1.000
_cell.length_b   1.000
_cell.length_c   1.000
_cell.angle_alpha   90.00
_cell.angle_beta   90.00
_cell.angle_gamma   90.00
#
_symmetry.space_group_name_H-M   'P 1'
#
loop_
_entity.id
_entity.type
_entity.pdbx_description
1 polymer ?
#
loop_
_entity_poly.entity_id
_entity_poly.type
_entity_poly.pdbx_seq_one_letter_code
_entity_poly.pdbx_strand_id
1 'polypeptide(L)'
;VTLAADGGKGKKPVVRLSTFRNAAKHLQKAGDFRPDMLEDQPIRTLIDEITDALMEGVNIGLKDAEIPAEMADKLGRDVFVFSGCKTYHELREASQLLRDDRGRVKPFGKFFEEVRQIHPEYNERYLEAEHQFAVHSAQSAAQWAEIEREGNDYDLQYRTANDGKVRPAHAKLEGLTRPQDDPCWSEIMPPNGWKCRCRVVQVRKGKYDYTDWNEVPQLVREATTDLDSHGRNRAEMFRFNPGMDKVIFPKHHPYYNLSIKAKETVERLADNRFVSAKTKDQVLERLKKAGIRNADISEASIEQANILLEAIEDVGKNGRLKLNELILGYNVGAGSTKIKQRIGGHYNDGRKQIYINLECFKNSVYKKPIPFKEGIAIRENKIEQAQKSIEQYREKLGKNTRLDKELKAYIKKEQSNISDWTYQIERINDKIKRGEQPIPDVVTCLFEDVKSQVQCAVYHELGHYIDHNSNTPEYFKQNKPISVYGETTRAEYFAEWFASYKMNGKDGVPDELLTIFEKWD
;
A
#
# COMPACT_ATOMS: atom_id res chain seq x y z
N VAL A 1 16.96 -28.19 13.59
CA VAL A 1 15.60 -27.66 13.43
C VAL A 1 14.86 -28.60 12.50
N THR A 2 13.84 -29.31 13.02
CA THR A 2 13.00 -30.21 12.23
C THR A 2 12.02 -29.33 11.48
N LEU A 3 12.21 -29.18 10.18
CA LEU A 3 11.23 -28.53 9.32
C LEU A 3 9.94 -29.33 9.38
N ALA A 4 8.92 -28.80 10.03
CA ALA A 4 7.60 -29.37 10.06
C ALA A 4 7.06 -29.41 8.62
N ALA A 5 6.97 -30.60 8.07
CA ALA A 5 6.20 -30.87 6.87
C ALA A 5 4.72 -30.88 7.26
N ASP A 6 4.18 -29.73 7.59
CA ASP A 6 2.72 -29.60 7.71
C ASP A 6 2.34 -28.24 7.17
N GLY A 7 1.79 -28.27 5.96
CA GLY A 7 1.11 -27.15 5.39
C GLY A 7 -0.10 -26.84 6.26
N GLY A 8 0.14 -26.07 7.32
CA GLY A 8 -0.93 -25.45 8.05
C GLY A 8 -1.86 -24.81 7.04
N LYS A 9 -3.17 -25.01 7.17
CA LYS A 9 -4.21 -24.33 6.38
C LYS A 9 -4.17 -22.83 6.67
N GLY A 10 -3.03 -22.20 6.33
CA GLY A 10 -2.88 -20.78 6.28
C GLY A 10 -3.86 -20.22 5.25
N LYS A 11 -4.40 -19.07 5.54
CA LYS A 11 -5.24 -18.32 4.61
C LYS A 11 -4.46 -18.15 3.30
N LYS A 12 -5.04 -18.55 2.16
CA LYS A 12 -4.36 -18.35 0.87
C LYS A 12 -4.05 -16.87 0.68
N PRO A 13 -2.86 -16.53 0.19
CA PRO A 13 -2.55 -15.14 -0.16
C PRO A 13 -3.51 -14.70 -1.28
N VAL A 14 -4.17 -13.58 -1.09
CA VAL A 14 -5.18 -13.09 -2.04
C VAL A 14 -5.04 -11.58 -2.17
N VAL A 15 -4.90 -11.11 -3.39
CA VAL A 15 -5.09 -9.70 -3.74
C VAL A 15 -6.59 -9.45 -3.96
N ARG A 16 -7.11 -8.38 -3.37
CA ARG A 16 -8.54 -8.06 -3.50
C ARG A 16 -8.88 -7.70 -4.95
N LEU A 17 -9.96 -8.29 -5.46
CA LEU A 17 -10.48 -7.96 -6.79
C LEU A 17 -10.84 -6.46 -6.91
N SER A 18 -11.25 -5.82 -5.80
CA SER A 18 -11.52 -4.38 -5.76
C SER A 18 -10.27 -3.55 -6.04
N THR A 19 -9.11 -3.93 -5.53
CA THR A 19 -7.83 -3.26 -5.76
C THR A 19 -7.42 -3.38 -7.22
N PHE A 20 -7.46 -4.59 -7.78
CA PHE A 20 -7.22 -4.80 -9.22
C PHE A 20 -8.21 -3.99 -10.08
N ARG A 21 -9.49 -3.95 -9.70
CA ARG A 21 -10.51 -3.16 -10.39
C ARG A 21 -10.19 -1.68 -10.40
N ASN A 22 -9.67 -1.13 -9.30
CA ASN A 22 -9.28 0.28 -9.22
C ASN A 22 -8.08 0.57 -10.12
N ALA A 23 -7.06 -0.29 -10.14
CA ALA A 23 -5.93 -0.18 -11.07
C ALA A 23 -6.39 -0.28 -12.54
N ALA A 24 -7.26 -1.24 -12.87
CA ALA A 24 -7.85 -1.38 -14.21
C ALA A 24 -8.69 -0.16 -14.61
N LYS A 25 -9.43 0.44 -13.68
CA LYS A 25 -10.19 1.67 -13.92
C LYS A 25 -9.28 2.86 -14.20
N HIS A 26 -8.17 2.96 -13.46
CA HIS A 26 -7.16 3.99 -13.68
C HIS A 26 -6.53 3.83 -15.07
N LEU A 27 -6.10 2.61 -15.42
CA LEU A 27 -5.59 2.28 -16.75
C LEU A 27 -6.58 2.64 -17.87
N GLN A 28 -7.86 2.30 -17.71
CA GLN A 28 -8.89 2.59 -18.73
C GLN A 28 -9.11 4.09 -18.93
N LYS A 29 -9.08 4.88 -17.85
CA LYS A 29 -9.18 6.33 -17.93
C LYS A 29 -7.97 6.97 -18.64
N ALA A 30 -6.77 6.46 -18.39
CA ALA A 30 -5.56 6.94 -19.04
C ALA A 30 -5.51 6.61 -20.54
N GLY A 31 -6.24 5.58 -20.99
CA GLY A 31 -6.34 5.18 -22.40
C GLY A 31 -5.11 4.46 -22.95
N ASP A 32 -4.07 4.31 -22.16
CA ASP A 32 -2.83 3.60 -22.46
C ASP A 32 -2.09 3.26 -21.17
N PHE A 33 -1.20 2.26 -21.21
CA PHE A 33 -0.33 1.90 -20.09
C PHE A 33 1.09 2.45 -20.31
N ARG A 34 1.56 3.20 -19.34
CA ARG A 34 2.92 3.74 -19.31
C ARG A 34 3.63 3.32 -18.03
N PRO A 35 4.96 3.08 -18.08
CA PRO A 35 5.73 2.67 -16.90
C PRO A 35 5.62 3.62 -15.68
N ASP A 36 5.51 4.92 -15.92
CA ASP A 36 5.35 5.94 -14.87
C ASP A 36 4.04 5.77 -14.08
N MET A 37 3.02 5.15 -14.64
CA MET A 37 1.76 4.87 -13.94
C MET A 37 1.93 3.89 -12.76
N LEU A 38 3.05 3.17 -12.65
CA LEU A 38 3.37 2.38 -11.46
C LEU A 38 3.49 3.23 -10.19
N GLU A 39 3.71 4.54 -10.33
CA GLU A 39 3.76 5.49 -9.21
C GLU A 39 2.36 5.97 -8.79
N ASP A 40 1.36 5.82 -9.64
CA ASP A 40 0.00 6.26 -9.37
C ASP A 40 -0.64 5.42 -8.26
N GLN A 41 -1.28 6.07 -7.31
CA GLN A 41 -1.79 5.42 -6.09
C GLN A 41 -2.65 4.17 -6.33
N PRO A 42 -3.59 4.11 -7.30
CA PRO A 42 -4.37 2.90 -7.52
C PRO A 42 -3.53 1.68 -7.93
N ILE A 43 -2.41 1.92 -8.63
CA ILE A 43 -1.48 0.87 -9.06
C ILE A 43 -0.49 0.56 -7.94
N ARG A 44 0.01 1.57 -7.22
CA ARG A 44 0.82 1.36 -6.02
C ARG A 44 0.12 0.49 -4.99
N THR A 45 -1.18 0.72 -4.74
CA THR A 45 -1.97 -0.12 -3.84
C THR A 45 -1.98 -1.59 -4.28
N LEU A 46 -2.03 -1.87 -5.58
CA LEU A 46 -1.94 -3.23 -6.11
C LEU A 46 -0.55 -3.83 -5.85
N ILE A 47 0.54 -3.06 -6.10
CA ILE A 47 1.91 -3.48 -5.79
C ILE A 47 2.05 -3.77 -4.30
N ASP A 48 1.52 -2.92 -3.44
CA ASP A 48 1.58 -3.05 -1.99
C ASP A 48 0.86 -4.31 -1.50
N GLU A 49 -0.34 -4.61 -1.98
CA GLU A 49 -1.07 -5.83 -1.61
C GLU A 49 -0.34 -7.12 -2.04
N ILE A 50 0.25 -7.13 -3.24
CA ILE A 50 1.08 -8.26 -3.69
C ILE A 50 2.31 -8.40 -2.78
N THR A 51 2.97 -7.27 -2.47
CA THR A 51 4.13 -7.25 -1.59
C THR A 51 3.79 -7.80 -0.21
N ASP A 52 2.70 -7.34 0.40
CA ASP A 52 2.29 -7.76 1.73
C ASP A 52 1.96 -9.26 1.76
N ALA A 53 1.30 -9.77 0.73
CA ALA A 53 1.02 -11.19 0.58
C ALA A 53 2.30 -12.04 0.48
N LEU A 54 3.30 -11.58 -0.27
CA LEU A 54 4.58 -12.29 -0.41
C LEU A 54 5.46 -12.14 0.85
N MET A 55 5.42 -10.97 1.51
CA MET A 55 6.11 -10.75 2.78
C MET A 55 5.55 -11.59 3.93
N GLU A 56 4.25 -11.92 3.91
CA GLU A 56 3.70 -12.93 4.82
C GLU A 56 4.44 -14.26 4.68
N GLY A 57 4.69 -14.70 3.43
CA GLY A 57 5.50 -15.90 3.16
C GLY A 57 6.94 -15.77 3.68
N VAL A 58 7.58 -14.63 3.45
CA VAL A 58 8.95 -14.36 3.99
C VAL A 58 8.94 -14.44 5.52
N ASN A 59 7.99 -13.81 6.18
CA ASN A 59 7.89 -13.81 7.65
C ASN A 59 7.63 -15.22 8.21
N ILE A 60 6.87 -16.05 7.52
CA ILE A 60 6.69 -17.47 7.87
C ILE A 60 8.03 -18.20 7.74
N GLY A 61 8.77 -17.98 6.66
CA GLY A 61 10.08 -18.61 6.43
C GLY A 61 11.16 -18.17 7.42
N LEU A 62 11.12 -16.92 7.85
CA LEU A 62 12.06 -16.34 8.85
C LEU A 62 11.62 -16.57 10.29
N LYS A 63 10.49 -17.23 10.54
CA LYS A 63 9.97 -17.44 11.88
C LYS A 63 11.05 -18.08 12.78
N ASP A 64 11.27 -17.47 13.93
CA ASP A 64 12.26 -17.90 14.94
C ASP A 64 13.74 -17.86 14.46
N ALA A 65 14.04 -17.25 13.30
CA ALA A 65 15.39 -17.08 12.78
C ALA A 65 15.96 -15.70 13.13
N GLU A 66 17.22 -15.67 13.55
CA GLU A 66 17.99 -14.44 13.73
C GLU A 66 18.80 -14.16 12.46
N ILE A 67 18.38 -13.17 11.68
CA ILE A 67 19.11 -12.71 10.50
C ILE A 67 19.61 -11.27 10.69
N PRO A 68 20.72 -10.87 10.04
CA PRO A 68 21.18 -9.48 10.06
C PRO A 68 20.11 -8.52 9.53
N ALA A 69 19.95 -7.36 10.16
CA ALA A 69 18.96 -6.35 9.73
C ALA A 69 19.14 -5.94 8.26
N GLU A 70 20.40 -5.78 7.81
CA GLU A 70 20.70 -5.50 6.40
C GLU A 70 20.18 -6.59 5.45
N MET A 71 20.25 -7.85 5.88
CA MET A 71 19.70 -8.95 5.09
C MET A 71 18.17 -8.87 5.01
N ALA A 72 17.52 -8.64 6.15
CA ALA A 72 16.05 -8.47 6.19
C ALA A 72 15.58 -7.35 5.26
N ASP A 73 16.27 -6.21 5.24
CA ASP A 73 15.96 -5.08 4.37
C ASP A 73 16.12 -5.43 2.89
N LYS A 74 17.19 -6.13 2.53
CA LYS A 74 17.43 -6.56 1.15
C LYS A 74 16.39 -7.58 0.67
N LEU A 75 16.02 -8.55 1.52
CA LEU A 75 14.98 -9.53 1.21
C LEU A 75 13.61 -8.83 1.00
N GLY A 76 13.25 -7.89 1.88
CA GLY A 76 12.03 -7.11 1.74
C GLY A 76 12.02 -6.25 0.47
N ARG A 77 13.14 -5.57 0.17
CA ARG A 77 13.30 -4.79 -1.05
C ARG A 77 13.14 -5.64 -2.30
N ASP A 78 13.74 -6.83 -2.33
CA ASP A 78 13.62 -7.76 -3.46
C ASP A 78 12.16 -8.18 -3.69
N VAL A 79 11.42 -8.50 -2.63
CA VAL A 79 9.98 -8.82 -2.72
C VAL A 79 9.19 -7.67 -3.32
N PHE A 80 9.45 -6.43 -2.92
CA PHE A 80 8.76 -5.26 -3.48
C PHE A 80 9.09 -5.06 -4.97
N VAL A 81 10.36 -5.15 -5.34
CA VAL A 81 10.80 -5.07 -6.75
C VAL A 81 10.12 -6.15 -7.58
N PHE A 82 10.07 -7.38 -7.09
CA PHE A 82 9.36 -8.47 -7.75
C PHE A 82 7.88 -8.16 -7.93
N SER A 83 7.21 -7.64 -6.89
CA SER A 83 5.79 -7.26 -6.93
C SER A 83 5.51 -6.15 -7.94
N GLY A 84 6.38 -5.14 -8.01
CA GLY A 84 6.30 -4.06 -9.00
C GLY A 84 6.49 -4.57 -10.43
N CYS A 85 7.45 -5.46 -10.63
CA CYS A 85 7.71 -6.10 -11.93
C CYS A 85 6.50 -6.97 -12.36
N LYS A 86 5.93 -7.74 -11.45
CA LYS A 86 4.73 -8.55 -11.68
C LYS A 86 3.54 -7.68 -12.08
N THR A 87 3.27 -6.61 -11.33
CA THR A 87 2.19 -5.66 -11.61
C THR A 87 2.37 -4.98 -12.98
N TYR A 88 3.60 -4.65 -13.37
CA TYR A 88 3.88 -4.13 -14.71
C TYR A 88 3.41 -5.10 -15.80
N HIS A 89 3.74 -6.39 -15.69
CA HIS A 89 3.33 -7.40 -16.67
C HIS A 89 1.82 -7.61 -16.69
N GLU A 90 1.19 -7.68 -15.53
CA GLU A 90 -0.26 -7.81 -15.38
C GLU A 90 -1.01 -6.66 -16.06
N LEU A 91 -0.60 -5.40 -15.78
CA LEU A 91 -1.24 -4.22 -16.38
C LEU A 91 -0.89 -4.05 -17.85
N ARG A 92 0.30 -4.45 -18.28
CA ARG A 92 0.67 -4.48 -19.70
C ARG A 92 -0.18 -5.47 -20.47
N GLU A 93 -0.44 -6.65 -19.93
CA GLU A 93 -1.37 -7.63 -20.51
C GLU A 93 -2.80 -7.08 -20.54
N ALA A 94 -3.27 -6.52 -19.43
CA ALA A 94 -4.57 -5.85 -19.37
C ALA A 94 -4.70 -4.73 -20.42
N SER A 95 -3.65 -3.98 -20.67
CA SER A 95 -3.66 -2.87 -21.63
C SER A 95 -3.90 -3.31 -23.08
N GLN A 96 -3.55 -4.55 -23.42
CA GLN A 96 -3.82 -5.11 -24.76
C GLN A 96 -5.32 -5.27 -25.03
N LEU A 97 -6.13 -5.39 -23.97
CA LEU A 97 -7.58 -5.54 -24.05
C LEU A 97 -8.32 -4.19 -24.01
N LEU A 98 -7.59 -3.08 -23.89
CA LEU A 98 -8.16 -1.75 -23.62
C LEU A 98 -8.97 -1.20 -24.82
N ARG A 99 -8.61 -1.57 -26.05
CA ARG A 99 -9.21 -1.01 -27.26
C ARG A 99 -10.11 -2.01 -27.99
N ASP A 100 -11.15 -1.48 -28.64
CA ASP A 100 -11.99 -2.26 -29.56
C ASP A 100 -11.29 -2.42 -30.95
N ASP A 101 -11.91 -3.21 -31.83
CA ASP A 101 -11.40 -3.46 -33.19
C ASP A 101 -11.28 -2.19 -34.06
N ARG A 102 -11.87 -1.08 -33.60
CA ARG A 102 -11.78 0.24 -34.25
C ARG A 102 -10.74 1.15 -33.57
N GLY A 103 -9.96 0.62 -32.64
CA GLY A 103 -8.92 1.37 -31.92
C GLY A 103 -9.44 2.29 -30.81
N ARG A 104 -10.76 2.31 -30.52
CA ARG A 104 -11.36 3.16 -29.48
C ARG A 104 -11.26 2.51 -28.11
N VAL A 105 -11.00 3.31 -27.08
CA VAL A 105 -11.00 2.83 -25.68
C VAL A 105 -12.38 2.30 -25.33
N LYS A 106 -12.44 1.05 -24.86
CA LYS A 106 -13.67 0.39 -24.44
C LYS A 106 -14.30 1.08 -23.22
N PRO A 107 -15.62 1.17 -23.11
CA PRO A 107 -16.28 1.55 -21.85
C PRO A 107 -15.82 0.63 -20.70
N PHE A 108 -15.65 1.18 -19.50
CA PHE A 108 -15.05 0.46 -18.37
C PHE A 108 -15.72 -0.89 -18.09
N GLY A 109 -17.04 -0.98 -18.11
CA GLY A 109 -17.75 -2.25 -17.87
C GLY A 109 -17.31 -3.37 -18.82
N LYS A 110 -17.21 -3.08 -20.13
CA LYS A 110 -16.75 -4.03 -21.15
C LYS A 110 -15.28 -4.40 -20.95
N PHE A 111 -14.44 -3.40 -20.74
CA PHE A 111 -13.02 -3.62 -20.49
C PHE A 111 -12.81 -4.49 -19.25
N PHE A 112 -13.49 -4.17 -18.14
CA PHE A 112 -13.31 -4.90 -16.89
C PHE A 112 -13.80 -6.35 -16.98
N GLU A 113 -14.87 -6.65 -17.71
CA GLU A 113 -15.31 -8.04 -17.94
C GLU A 113 -14.24 -8.89 -18.63
N GLU A 114 -13.47 -8.30 -19.52
CA GLU A 114 -12.37 -9.00 -20.21
C GLU A 114 -11.14 -9.15 -19.31
N VAL A 115 -10.68 -8.07 -18.67
CA VAL A 115 -9.44 -8.11 -17.87
C VAL A 115 -9.60 -8.83 -16.53
N ARG A 116 -10.81 -8.94 -15.98
CA ARG A 116 -11.02 -9.69 -14.74
C ARG A 116 -10.62 -11.17 -14.83
N GLN A 117 -10.48 -11.71 -16.05
CA GLN A 117 -9.98 -13.07 -16.25
C GLN A 117 -8.46 -13.18 -16.00
N ILE A 118 -7.73 -12.07 -16.07
CA ILE A 118 -6.29 -12.00 -15.78
C ILE A 118 -6.04 -12.12 -14.27
N HIS A 119 -6.91 -11.53 -13.45
CA HIS A 119 -6.75 -11.48 -12.01
C HIS A 119 -6.57 -12.84 -11.31
N PRO A 120 -7.38 -13.90 -11.56
CA PRO A 120 -7.18 -15.19 -10.92
C PRO A 120 -5.83 -15.84 -11.26
N GLU A 121 -5.32 -15.62 -12.47
CA GLU A 121 -4.04 -16.18 -12.88
C GLU A 121 -2.88 -15.53 -12.11
N TYR A 122 -2.79 -14.19 -12.13
CA TYR A 122 -1.72 -13.44 -11.46
C TYR A 122 -1.86 -13.42 -9.94
N ASN A 123 -3.06 -13.20 -9.44
CA ASN A 123 -3.31 -12.84 -8.04
C ASN A 123 -3.88 -13.97 -7.16
N GLU A 124 -4.10 -15.16 -7.75
CA GLU A 124 -4.46 -16.37 -7.02
C GLU A 124 -3.46 -17.49 -7.33
N ARG A 125 -3.43 -17.96 -8.58
CA ARG A 125 -2.66 -19.13 -8.99
C ARG A 125 -1.14 -18.90 -8.92
N TYR A 126 -0.63 -17.82 -9.53
CA TYR A 126 0.80 -17.51 -9.50
C TYR A 126 1.20 -17.03 -8.11
N LEU A 127 0.39 -16.18 -7.49
CA LEU A 127 0.67 -15.64 -6.16
C LEU A 127 0.81 -16.76 -5.10
N GLU A 128 -0.03 -17.82 -5.17
CA GLU A 128 0.08 -18.99 -4.27
C GLU A 128 1.43 -19.69 -4.43
N ALA A 129 1.89 -19.90 -5.67
CA ALA A 129 3.18 -20.53 -5.94
C ALA A 129 4.36 -19.65 -5.53
N GLU A 130 4.29 -18.34 -5.77
CA GLU A 130 5.27 -17.34 -5.39
C GLU A 130 5.37 -17.18 -3.88
N HIS A 131 4.24 -17.19 -3.17
CA HIS A 131 4.21 -17.16 -1.70
C HIS A 131 4.90 -18.40 -1.11
N GLN A 132 4.60 -19.60 -1.60
CA GLN A 132 5.28 -20.82 -1.16
C GLN A 132 6.79 -20.76 -1.46
N PHE A 133 7.17 -20.23 -2.60
CA PHE A 133 8.57 -20.02 -2.96
C PHE A 133 9.23 -19.03 -2.01
N ALA A 134 8.58 -17.93 -1.66
CA ALA A 134 9.07 -16.94 -0.72
C ALA A 134 9.32 -17.55 0.67
N VAL A 135 8.42 -18.42 1.16
CA VAL A 135 8.64 -19.17 2.42
C VAL A 135 9.95 -19.95 2.37
N HIS A 136 10.15 -20.76 1.33
CA HIS A 136 11.33 -21.61 1.24
C HIS A 136 12.62 -20.84 0.98
N SER A 137 12.59 -19.79 0.16
CA SER A 137 13.74 -18.91 -0.05
C SER A 137 14.15 -18.20 1.23
N ALA A 138 13.18 -17.71 2.00
CA ALA A 138 13.44 -17.06 3.28
C ALA A 138 14.06 -18.03 4.31
N GLN A 139 13.56 -19.27 4.36
CA GLN A 139 14.17 -20.32 5.20
C GLN A 139 15.61 -20.60 4.81
N SER A 140 15.90 -20.70 3.51
CA SER A 140 17.25 -20.91 3.01
C SER A 140 18.16 -19.70 3.26
N ALA A 141 17.63 -18.48 3.14
CA ALA A 141 18.38 -17.27 3.48
C ALA A 141 18.74 -17.22 4.96
N ALA A 142 17.79 -17.54 5.84
CA ALA A 142 18.04 -17.62 7.29
C ALA A 142 19.08 -18.70 7.63
N GLN A 143 18.93 -19.88 7.03
CA GLN A 143 19.88 -20.97 7.21
C GLN A 143 21.30 -20.59 6.73
N TRP A 144 21.41 -19.90 5.60
CA TRP A 144 22.71 -19.44 5.11
C TRP A 144 23.37 -18.44 6.08
N ALA A 145 22.59 -17.51 6.64
CA ALA A 145 23.10 -16.59 7.66
C ALA A 145 23.59 -17.31 8.93
N GLU A 146 22.96 -18.42 9.31
CA GLU A 146 23.44 -19.27 10.41
C GLU A 146 24.74 -19.98 10.04
N ILE A 147 24.83 -20.56 8.84
CA ILE A 147 26.01 -21.20 8.30
C ILE A 147 27.20 -20.23 8.29
N GLU A 148 27.02 -19.01 7.80
CA GLU A 148 28.07 -17.98 7.80
C GLU A 148 28.50 -17.58 9.21
N ARG A 149 27.60 -17.53 10.17
CA ARG A 149 27.87 -17.18 11.57
C ARG A 149 28.66 -18.27 12.31
N GLU A 150 28.34 -19.53 12.03
CA GLU A 150 29.04 -20.67 12.67
C GLU A 150 30.41 -20.93 12.10
N GLY A 151 30.74 -20.32 10.97
CA GLY A 151 32.02 -20.45 10.34
C GLY A 151 32.28 -21.83 9.75
N ASN A 152 33.56 -22.12 9.45
CA ASN A 152 33.95 -23.27 8.63
C ASN A 152 34.17 -24.57 9.43
N ASP A 153 33.35 -24.81 10.47
CA ASP A 153 33.47 -26.01 11.31
C ASP A 153 32.70 -27.23 10.77
N TYR A 154 31.84 -27.00 9.79
CA TYR A 154 30.95 -27.99 9.18
C TYR A 154 31.15 -28.07 7.68
N ASP A 155 30.79 -29.23 7.12
CA ASP A 155 30.53 -29.42 5.70
C ASP A 155 29.01 -29.24 5.43
N LEU A 156 28.66 -28.97 4.21
CA LEU A 156 27.27 -28.90 3.81
C LEU A 156 26.85 -30.11 2.99
N GLN A 157 25.63 -30.61 3.25
CA GLN A 157 25.09 -31.74 2.55
C GLN A 157 23.71 -31.44 2.02
N TYR A 158 23.48 -31.71 0.73
CA TYR A 158 22.18 -31.57 0.10
C TYR A 158 21.26 -32.72 0.50
N ARG A 159 20.03 -32.40 0.89
CA ARG A 159 18.99 -33.35 1.28
C ARG A 159 17.69 -33.08 0.55
N THR A 160 17.15 -34.11 -0.09
CA THR A 160 15.83 -34.05 -0.68
C THR A 160 14.74 -34.35 0.35
N ALA A 161 13.47 -34.13 -0.02
CA ALA A 161 12.34 -34.54 0.82
C ALA A 161 12.18 -36.09 0.89
N ASN A 162 12.91 -36.82 0.08
CA ASN A 162 12.91 -38.28 -0.01
C ASN A 162 11.50 -38.90 -0.11
N ASP A 163 10.65 -38.26 -0.90
CA ASP A 163 9.30 -38.72 -1.21
C ASP A 163 9.09 -38.83 -2.74
N GLY A 164 8.06 -39.50 -3.15
CA GLY A 164 7.73 -39.76 -4.57
C GLY A 164 7.43 -38.47 -5.40
N LYS A 165 7.56 -37.26 -4.80
CA LYS A 165 7.32 -35.97 -5.46
C LYS A 165 8.62 -35.20 -5.70
N VAL A 166 9.77 -35.75 -5.34
CA VAL A 166 11.09 -35.16 -5.66
C VAL A 166 11.35 -35.30 -7.15
N ARG A 167 11.79 -34.21 -7.78
CA ARG A 167 12.16 -34.25 -9.20
C ARG A 167 13.35 -35.20 -9.41
N PRO A 168 13.37 -36.00 -10.49
CA PRO A 168 14.50 -36.94 -10.74
C PRO A 168 15.87 -36.25 -10.75
N ALA A 169 15.96 -35.06 -11.30
CA ALA A 169 17.20 -34.26 -11.32
C ALA A 169 17.65 -33.85 -9.92
N HIS A 170 16.70 -33.45 -9.05
CA HIS A 170 17.02 -33.11 -7.65
C HIS A 170 17.33 -34.37 -6.82
N ALA A 171 16.73 -35.53 -7.14
CA ALA A 171 17.04 -36.77 -6.43
C ALA A 171 18.52 -37.18 -6.57
N LYS A 172 19.17 -36.82 -7.67
CA LYS A 172 20.62 -37.05 -7.88
C LYS A 172 21.52 -36.24 -6.96
N LEU A 173 20.99 -35.14 -6.39
CA LEU A 173 21.75 -34.34 -5.41
C LEU A 173 21.64 -34.88 -3.99
N GLU A 174 20.84 -35.94 -3.73
CA GLU A 174 20.73 -36.50 -2.39
C GLU A 174 22.07 -36.99 -1.89
N GLY A 175 22.50 -36.47 -0.74
CA GLY A 175 23.77 -36.80 -0.12
C GLY A 175 24.99 -36.07 -0.70
N LEU A 176 24.86 -35.21 -1.71
CA LEU A 176 25.94 -34.35 -2.21
C LEU A 176 26.54 -33.59 -1.02
N THR A 177 27.81 -33.85 -0.72
CA THR A 177 28.53 -33.30 0.42
C THR A 177 29.75 -32.53 -0.06
N ARG A 178 29.84 -31.24 0.32
CA ARG A 178 30.98 -30.38 -0.04
C ARG A 178 31.28 -29.41 1.11
N PRO A 179 32.51 -28.87 1.20
CA PRO A 179 32.83 -27.78 2.11
C PRO A 179 31.89 -26.60 1.93
N GLN A 180 31.71 -25.80 2.97
CA GLN A 180 30.84 -24.63 2.98
C GLN A 180 31.23 -23.59 1.91
N ASP A 181 32.48 -23.43 1.63
CA ASP A 181 33.07 -22.50 0.67
C ASP A 181 33.11 -23.05 -0.78
N ASP A 182 32.54 -24.23 -1.03
CA ASP A 182 32.46 -24.79 -2.38
C ASP A 182 31.54 -23.95 -3.26
N PRO A 183 31.99 -23.56 -4.47
CA PRO A 183 31.19 -22.73 -5.37
C PRO A 183 29.81 -23.30 -5.75
N CYS A 184 29.61 -24.61 -5.67
CA CYS A 184 28.32 -25.22 -6.01
C CYS A 184 27.15 -24.66 -5.18
N TRP A 185 27.41 -24.24 -3.94
CA TRP A 185 26.37 -23.69 -3.06
C TRP A 185 25.80 -22.34 -3.54
N SER A 186 26.52 -21.63 -4.38
CA SER A 186 25.98 -20.41 -5.04
C SER A 186 24.93 -20.71 -6.10
N GLU A 187 24.90 -21.96 -6.62
CA GLU A 187 24.00 -22.34 -7.72
C GLU A 187 22.88 -23.31 -7.29
N ILE A 188 23.10 -24.13 -6.25
CA ILE A 188 22.15 -25.21 -5.88
C ILE A 188 21.57 -25.06 -4.47
N MET A 189 21.75 -23.94 -3.79
CA MET A 189 21.05 -23.71 -2.52
C MET A 189 19.53 -23.71 -2.78
N PRO A 190 18.74 -24.60 -2.12
CA PRO A 190 17.30 -24.63 -2.37
C PRO A 190 16.62 -23.29 -2.02
N PRO A 191 15.47 -22.98 -2.67
CA PRO A 191 14.66 -23.82 -3.54
C PRO A 191 15.14 -23.78 -5.01
N ASN A 192 15.38 -24.95 -5.60
CA ASN A 192 15.82 -25.07 -6.99
C ASN A 192 14.64 -25.23 -7.97
N GLY A 193 13.52 -24.66 -7.68
CA GLY A 193 12.30 -24.69 -8.51
C GLY A 193 11.04 -24.44 -7.72
N TRP A 194 9.95 -24.13 -8.42
CA TRP A 194 8.63 -23.98 -7.80
C TRP A 194 8.25 -25.25 -7.03
N LYS A 195 7.76 -25.07 -5.79
CA LYS A 195 7.37 -26.18 -4.89
C LYS A 195 8.53 -27.14 -4.54
N CYS A 196 9.79 -26.69 -4.65
CA CYS A 196 10.92 -27.46 -4.18
C CYS A 196 10.91 -27.54 -2.65
N ARG A 197 11.16 -28.77 -2.11
CA ARG A 197 11.19 -29.06 -0.68
C ARG A 197 12.54 -29.66 -0.24
N CYS A 198 13.55 -29.50 -1.09
CA CYS A 198 14.92 -29.86 -0.73
C CYS A 198 15.49 -28.87 0.29
N ARG A 199 16.55 -29.28 0.97
CA ARG A 199 17.25 -28.46 1.97
C ARG A 199 18.75 -28.81 1.96
N VAL A 200 19.54 -27.90 2.48
CA VAL A 200 20.94 -28.18 2.83
C VAL A 200 21.03 -28.36 4.33
N VAL A 201 21.90 -29.22 4.81
CA VAL A 201 22.14 -29.43 6.23
C VAL A 201 23.64 -29.37 6.53
N GLN A 202 24.01 -28.83 7.68
CA GLN A 202 25.37 -28.86 8.19
C GLN A 202 25.65 -30.25 8.74
N VAL A 203 26.79 -30.80 8.40
CA VAL A 203 27.31 -32.10 8.87
C VAL A 203 28.71 -31.93 9.41
N ARG A 204 29.07 -32.70 10.43
CA ARG A 204 30.45 -32.65 10.98
C ARG A 204 31.44 -32.98 9.88
N LYS A 205 32.54 -32.24 9.81
CA LYS A 205 33.63 -32.49 8.88
C LYS A 205 34.13 -33.95 9.00
N GLY A 206 34.31 -34.55 7.83
CA GLY A 206 34.78 -35.95 7.74
C GLY A 206 33.73 -36.99 8.13
N LYS A 207 32.47 -36.64 8.39
CA LYS A 207 31.41 -37.59 8.66
C LYS A 207 30.92 -38.33 7.41
N TYR A 208 30.98 -37.66 6.27
CA TYR A 208 30.59 -38.19 4.97
C TYR A 208 31.73 -37.92 3.98
N ASP A 209 31.93 -38.84 3.04
CA ASP A 209 32.85 -38.60 1.93
C ASP A 209 32.37 -37.45 1.07
N TYR A 210 33.29 -36.65 0.55
CA TYR A 210 32.95 -35.61 -0.40
C TYR A 210 32.53 -36.22 -1.74
N THR A 211 31.49 -35.67 -2.33
CA THR A 211 31.14 -35.95 -3.72
C THR A 211 32.32 -35.58 -4.61
N ASP A 212 32.64 -36.43 -5.59
CA ASP A 212 33.77 -36.18 -6.48
C ASP A 212 33.61 -34.78 -7.14
N TRP A 213 34.69 -34.00 -7.02
CA TRP A 213 34.79 -32.67 -7.60
C TRP A 213 34.45 -32.67 -9.10
N ASN A 214 34.80 -33.68 -9.86
CA ASN A 214 34.54 -33.80 -11.28
C ASN A 214 33.06 -34.06 -11.59
N GLU A 215 32.28 -34.65 -10.67
CA GLU A 215 30.86 -34.94 -10.84
C GLU A 215 29.99 -33.74 -10.46
N VAL A 216 30.39 -32.91 -9.51
CA VAL A 216 29.59 -31.79 -9.00
C VAL A 216 29.09 -30.84 -10.10
N PRO A 217 29.91 -30.38 -11.06
CA PRO A 217 29.42 -29.48 -12.09
C PRO A 217 28.36 -30.09 -13.00
N GLN A 218 28.40 -31.40 -13.23
CA GLN A 218 27.41 -32.12 -13.99
C GLN A 218 26.10 -32.24 -13.21
N LEU A 219 26.18 -32.62 -11.92
CA LEU A 219 25.00 -32.72 -11.04
C LEU A 219 24.28 -31.36 -10.91
N VAL A 220 25.03 -30.27 -10.74
CA VAL A 220 24.51 -28.90 -10.69
C VAL A 220 23.78 -28.55 -11.99
N ARG A 221 24.39 -28.79 -13.13
CA ARG A 221 23.76 -28.52 -14.42
C ARG A 221 22.48 -29.33 -14.63
N GLU A 222 22.49 -30.63 -14.33
CA GLU A 222 21.32 -31.50 -14.46
C GLU A 222 20.17 -31.05 -13.56
N ALA A 223 20.48 -30.69 -12.30
CA ALA A 223 19.48 -30.23 -11.33
C ALA A 223 18.80 -28.89 -11.71
N THR A 224 19.50 -28.09 -12.50
CA THR A 224 19.06 -26.74 -12.90
C THR A 224 18.82 -26.63 -14.42
N THR A 225 18.48 -27.74 -15.09
CA THR A 225 18.15 -27.77 -16.51
C THR A 225 16.77 -28.40 -16.71
N ASP A 226 15.85 -27.60 -17.29
CA ASP A 226 14.51 -28.00 -17.72
C ASP A 226 14.22 -27.27 -19.03
N LEU A 227 14.44 -27.98 -20.15
CA LEU A 227 14.28 -27.38 -21.48
C LEU A 227 12.82 -27.38 -21.93
N ASP A 228 12.34 -26.24 -22.37
CA ASP A 228 11.04 -26.13 -23.01
C ASP A 228 11.10 -26.62 -24.48
N SER A 229 9.94 -26.65 -25.16
CA SER A 229 9.84 -27.04 -26.59
C SER A 229 10.66 -26.20 -27.55
N HIS A 230 11.18 -25.05 -27.13
CA HIS A 230 12.02 -24.14 -27.89
C HIS A 230 13.50 -24.22 -27.48
N GLY A 231 13.86 -25.18 -26.61
CA GLY A 231 15.23 -25.37 -26.13
C GLY A 231 15.67 -24.34 -25.06
N ARG A 232 14.76 -23.53 -24.51
CA ARG A 232 15.07 -22.59 -23.45
C ARG A 232 15.06 -23.28 -22.08
N ASN A 233 16.09 -23.06 -21.28
CA ASN A 233 16.17 -23.64 -19.95
C ASN A 233 15.31 -22.85 -18.95
N ARG A 234 14.20 -23.44 -18.53
CA ARG A 234 13.28 -22.83 -17.55
C ARG A 234 13.78 -22.93 -16.10
N ALA A 235 14.66 -23.90 -15.81
CA ALA A 235 15.21 -24.10 -14.48
C ALA A 235 16.45 -23.25 -14.20
N GLU A 236 17.09 -22.68 -15.22
CA GLU A 236 18.30 -21.87 -15.07
C GLU A 236 18.13 -20.68 -14.13
N MET A 237 16.94 -20.07 -14.09
CA MET A 237 16.66 -18.97 -13.18
C MET A 237 16.81 -19.35 -11.72
N PHE A 238 16.67 -20.63 -11.35
CA PHE A 238 16.82 -21.12 -9.97
C PHE A 238 18.27 -21.42 -9.56
N ARG A 239 19.24 -21.04 -10.41
CA ARG A 239 20.67 -21.05 -10.05
C ARG A 239 21.00 -19.81 -9.22
N PHE A 240 20.77 -19.89 -7.94
CA PHE A 240 21.08 -18.80 -7.00
C PHE A 240 21.08 -19.32 -5.57
N ASN A 241 21.62 -18.52 -4.66
CA ASN A 241 21.57 -18.78 -3.23
C ASN A 241 20.85 -17.61 -2.55
N PRO A 242 19.63 -17.81 -2.00
CA PRO A 242 18.88 -16.74 -1.37
C PRO A 242 19.64 -15.98 -0.30
N GLY A 243 20.49 -16.66 0.49
CA GLY A 243 21.27 -16.07 1.55
C GLY A 243 22.48 -15.29 1.05
N MET A 244 23.28 -15.87 0.16
CA MET A 244 24.44 -15.20 -0.45
C MET A 244 24.03 -13.98 -1.26
N ASP A 245 23.00 -14.14 -2.08
CA ASP A 245 22.48 -13.08 -2.95
C ASP A 245 21.61 -12.06 -2.21
N LYS A 246 21.13 -12.41 -1.01
CA LYS A 246 20.21 -11.61 -0.19
C LYS A 246 18.94 -11.25 -0.96
N VAL A 247 18.36 -12.23 -1.67
CA VAL A 247 17.12 -12.09 -2.47
C VAL A 247 16.17 -13.25 -2.20
N ILE A 248 14.88 -13.00 -2.37
CA ILE A 248 13.83 -14.03 -2.28
C ILE A 248 13.57 -14.65 -3.65
N PHE A 249 13.53 -13.83 -4.69
CA PHE A 249 13.22 -14.26 -6.05
C PHE A 249 14.47 -14.26 -6.94
N PRO A 250 14.59 -15.25 -7.84
CA PRO A 250 15.75 -15.34 -8.71
C PRO A 250 15.83 -14.19 -9.70
N LYS A 251 17.01 -13.58 -9.86
CA LYS A 251 17.26 -12.40 -10.70
C LYS A 251 16.88 -12.57 -12.19
N HIS A 252 16.84 -13.80 -12.68
CA HIS A 252 16.48 -14.12 -14.07
C HIS A 252 15.01 -14.51 -14.25
N HIS A 253 14.15 -14.23 -13.25
CA HIS A 253 12.72 -14.45 -13.39
C HIS A 253 12.14 -13.61 -14.54
N PRO A 254 11.21 -14.15 -15.36
CA PRO A 254 10.64 -13.44 -16.51
C PRO A 254 10.05 -12.06 -16.19
N TYR A 255 9.55 -11.85 -14.96
CA TYR A 255 9.02 -10.55 -14.57
C TYR A 255 10.08 -9.43 -14.55
N TYR A 256 11.36 -9.74 -14.36
CA TYR A 256 12.42 -8.72 -14.43
C TYR A 256 12.74 -8.26 -15.86
N ASN A 257 12.13 -8.88 -16.89
CA ASN A 257 12.27 -8.43 -18.27
C ASN A 257 11.37 -7.21 -18.55
N LEU A 258 11.80 -6.06 -18.06
CA LEU A 258 11.12 -4.77 -18.16
C LEU A 258 11.78 -3.85 -19.19
N SER A 259 11.03 -2.84 -19.66
CA SER A 259 11.66 -1.69 -20.31
C SER A 259 12.56 -0.93 -19.30
N ILE A 260 13.58 -0.24 -19.81
CA ILE A 260 14.51 0.53 -18.96
C ILE A 260 13.73 1.47 -18.02
N LYS A 261 12.78 2.24 -18.59
CA LYS A 261 11.97 3.18 -17.81
C LYS A 261 11.12 2.48 -16.72
N ALA A 262 10.56 1.32 -17.02
CA ALA A 262 9.80 0.56 -16.02
C ALA A 262 10.69 0.05 -14.88
N LYS A 263 11.89 -0.44 -15.22
CA LYS A 263 12.88 -0.87 -14.23
C LYS A 263 13.29 0.28 -13.32
N GLU A 264 13.65 1.42 -13.87
CA GLU A 264 14.00 2.61 -13.10
C GLU A 264 12.86 3.07 -12.18
N THR A 265 11.61 3.01 -12.67
CA THR A 265 10.44 3.37 -11.87
C THR A 265 10.26 2.42 -10.68
N VAL A 266 10.31 1.10 -10.91
CA VAL A 266 10.18 0.10 -9.83
C VAL A 266 11.30 0.22 -8.81
N GLU A 267 12.56 0.40 -9.26
CA GLU A 267 13.71 0.57 -8.38
C GLU A 267 13.58 1.83 -7.51
N ARG A 268 13.17 2.96 -8.11
CA ARG A 268 12.92 4.20 -7.37
C ARG A 268 11.82 4.05 -6.32
N LEU A 269 10.73 3.36 -6.65
CA LEU A 269 9.67 3.06 -5.70
C LEU A 269 10.17 2.18 -4.55
N ALA A 270 11.00 1.17 -4.86
CA ALA A 270 11.61 0.31 -3.85
C ALA A 270 12.53 1.11 -2.93
N ASP A 271 13.38 1.97 -3.48
CA ASP A 271 14.29 2.81 -2.69
C ASP A 271 13.51 3.74 -1.76
N ASN A 272 12.43 4.34 -2.23
CA ASN A 272 11.56 5.17 -1.40
C ASN A 272 10.88 4.38 -0.26
N ARG A 273 10.43 3.13 -0.51
CA ARG A 273 9.73 2.29 0.48
C ARG A 273 10.69 1.71 1.53
N PHE A 274 11.86 1.20 1.12
CA PHE A 274 12.77 0.47 2.01
C PHE A 274 13.73 1.35 2.80
N VAL A 275 13.63 2.63 2.64
CA VAL A 275 14.20 3.61 3.55
C VAL A 275 13.31 3.82 4.80
N SER A 276 12.39 2.90 5.12
CA SER A 276 11.60 2.98 6.36
C SER A 276 12.52 3.06 7.58
N ALA A 277 12.28 4.05 8.42
CA ALA A 277 13.01 4.20 9.66
C ALA A 277 12.70 3.01 10.60
N LYS A 278 13.72 2.46 11.25
CA LYS A 278 13.58 1.33 12.18
C LYS A 278 13.29 1.79 13.61
N THR A 279 13.66 3.02 13.93
CA THR A 279 13.46 3.64 15.24
C THR A 279 12.82 5.00 15.11
N LYS A 280 12.15 5.47 16.18
CA LYS A 280 11.60 6.82 16.23
C LYS A 280 12.67 7.89 16.08
N ASP A 281 13.87 7.67 16.57
CA ASP A 281 14.99 8.62 16.41
C ASP A 281 15.37 8.81 14.94
N GLN A 282 15.39 7.71 14.14
CA GLN A 282 15.60 7.80 12.70
C GLN A 282 14.47 8.57 11.99
N VAL A 283 13.20 8.38 12.42
CA VAL A 283 12.08 9.17 11.90
C VAL A 283 12.30 10.64 12.21
N LEU A 284 12.62 10.99 13.46
CA LEU A 284 12.83 12.38 13.89
C LEU A 284 13.97 13.06 13.13
N GLU A 285 15.10 12.34 12.92
CA GLU A 285 16.21 12.86 12.13
C GLU A 285 15.80 13.12 10.67
N ARG A 286 15.05 12.22 10.06
CA ARG A 286 14.58 12.36 8.67
C ARG A 286 13.54 13.46 8.53
N LEU A 287 12.57 13.57 9.45
CA LEU A 287 11.62 14.69 9.51
C LEU A 287 12.35 16.02 9.59
N LYS A 288 13.42 16.10 10.39
CA LYS A 288 14.25 17.31 10.48
C LYS A 288 14.93 17.64 9.15
N LYS A 289 15.45 16.63 8.44
CA LYS A 289 16.02 16.81 7.09
C LYS A 289 14.97 17.25 6.06
N ALA A 290 13.73 16.77 6.21
CA ALA A 290 12.61 17.15 5.35
C ALA A 290 12.02 18.53 5.64
N GLY A 291 12.53 19.26 6.66
CA GLY A 291 12.14 20.64 6.97
C GLY A 291 11.23 20.81 8.18
N ILE A 292 11.08 19.79 9.03
CA ILE A 292 10.34 19.84 10.28
C ILE A 292 11.30 20.20 11.42
N ARG A 293 11.07 21.33 12.10
CA ARG A 293 11.96 21.80 13.17
C ARG A 293 11.85 20.96 14.44
N ASN A 294 10.62 20.67 14.86
CA ASN A 294 10.30 19.83 16.02
C ASN A 294 9.21 18.83 15.64
N ALA A 295 9.33 17.60 16.09
CA ALA A 295 8.28 16.61 15.90
C ALA A 295 8.05 15.81 17.19
N ASP A 296 6.77 15.61 17.54
CA ASP A 296 6.36 14.69 18.59
C ASP A 296 5.60 13.52 17.96
N ILE A 297 6.22 12.34 18.04
CA ILE A 297 5.69 11.06 17.57
C ILE A 297 5.71 10.02 18.70
N SER A 298 5.77 10.48 19.95
CA SER A 298 5.97 9.61 21.12
C SER A 298 4.86 8.58 21.30
N GLU A 299 3.61 8.94 21.00
CA GLU A 299 2.44 8.07 21.11
C GLU A 299 2.21 7.17 19.88
N ALA A 300 2.82 7.48 18.74
CA ALA A 300 2.64 6.72 17.51
C ALA A 300 3.48 5.43 17.51
N SER A 301 3.00 4.37 16.84
CA SER A 301 3.84 3.22 16.49
C SER A 301 4.87 3.62 15.44
N ILE A 302 5.93 2.81 15.28
CA ILE A 302 6.95 3.07 14.25
C ILE A 302 6.34 3.01 12.84
N GLU A 303 5.35 2.15 12.62
CA GLU A 303 4.63 2.05 11.34
C GLU A 303 3.83 3.33 11.06
N GLN A 304 3.09 3.83 12.06
CA GLN A 304 2.34 5.09 11.93
C GLN A 304 3.28 6.28 11.69
N ALA A 305 4.42 6.31 12.37
CA ALA A 305 5.42 7.35 12.19
C ALA A 305 6.06 7.31 10.78
N ASN A 306 6.25 6.12 10.20
CA ASN A 306 6.74 5.98 8.83
C ASN A 306 5.70 6.41 7.79
N ILE A 307 4.39 6.19 8.02
CA ILE A 307 3.34 6.71 7.13
C ILE A 307 3.40 8.25 7.05
N LEU A 308 3.53 8.89 8.21
CA LEU A 308 3.70 10.33 8.29
C LEU A 308 4.98 10.79 7.58
N LEU A 309 6.11 10.11 7.86
CA LEU A 309 7.41 10.41 7.28
C LEU A 309 7.38 10.33 5.76
N GLU A 310 6.77 9.30 5.19
CA GLU A 310 6.63 9.11 3.74
C GLU A 310 5.93 10.32 3.09
N ALA A 311 4.81 10.77 3.63
CA ALA A 311 4.07 11.92 3.12
C ALA A 311 4.85 13.25 3.28
N ILE A 312 5.55 13.43 4.41
CA ILE A 312 6.36 14.62 4.66
C ILE A 312 7.57 14.68 3.73
N GLU A 313 8.27 13.57 3.53
CA GLU A 313 9.42 13.52 2.62
C GLU A 313 9.00 13.72 1.17
N ASP A 314 7.85 13.17 0.78
CA ASP A 314 7.31 13.36 -0.57
C ASP A 314 7.11 14.84 -0.90
N VAL A 315 6.53 15.61 0.01
CA VAL A 315 6.33 17.06 -0.15
C VAL A 315 7.60 17.86 0.13
N GLY A 316 8.48 17.37 1.01
CA GLY A 316 9.70 18.03 1.45
C GLY A 316 10.90 17.91 0.50
N LYS A 317 10.82 17.08 -0.55
CA LYS A 317 11.93 16.77 -1.50
C LYS A 317 12.69 18.00 -2.00
N ASN A 318 11.97 19.08 -2.25
CA ASN A 318 12.53 20.31 -2.82
C ASN A 318 13.04 21.30 -1.77
N GLY A 319 13.12 20.93 -0.49
CA GLY A 319 13.58 21.80 0.60
C GLY A 319 12.68 23.02 0.89
N ARG A 320 11.46 23.04 0.33
CA ARG A 320 10.49 24.14 0.49
C ARG A 320 9.66 24.03 1.76
N LEU A 321 9.49 22.80 2.28
CA LEU A 321 8.73 22.56 3.50
C LEU A 321 9.48 23.12 4.70
N LYS A 322 8.81 23.97 5.49
CA LYS A 322 9.36 24.58 6.71
C LYS A 322 8.28 24.67 7.76
N LEU A 323 8.12 23.59 8.52
CA LEU A 323 7.20 23.53 9.65
C LEU A 323 7.96 23.66 10.96
N ASN A 324 7.40 24.45 11.89
CA ASN A 324 7.97 24.60 13.22
C ASN A 324 7.69 23.36 14.08
N GLU A 325 6.53 22.75 13.92
CA GLU A 325 6.13 21.62 14.75
C GLU A 325 5.20 20.67 14.02
N LEU A 326 5.38 19.39 14.28
CA LEU A 326 4.56 18.29 13.79
C LEU A 326 4.23 17.34 14.95
N ILE A 327 2.94 17.09 15.18
CA ILE A 327 2.50 16.20 16.28
C ILE A 327 1.66 15.08 15.69
N LEU A 328 2.08 13.84 15.95
CA LEU A 328 1.35 12.62 15.61
C LEU A 328 1.01 11.89 16.90
N GLY A 329 -0.25 11.88 17.30
CA GLY A 329 -0.64 11.27 18.57
C GLY A 329 -2.13 11.08 18.70
N TYR A 330 -2.55 10.64 19.89
CA TYR A 330 -3.96 10.41 20.22
C TYR A 330 -4.54 11.60 20.98
N ASN A 331 -5.77 12.00 20.63
CA ASN A 331 -6.46 13.16 21.25
C ASN A 331 -5.67 14.47 21.22
N VAL A 332 -4.81 14.63 20.21
CA VAL A 332 -4.04 15.86 19.97
C VAL A 332 -4.89 16.95 19.30
N GLY A 333 -4.46 18.20 19.41
CA GLY A 333 -5.15 19.34 18.82
C GLY A 333 -5.95 20.19 19.84
N ALA A 334 -6.59 21.26 19.35
CA ALA A 334 -7.39 22.18 20.16
C ALA A 334 -8.83 21.70 20.33
N GLY A 335 -9.45 22.03 21.46
CA GLY A 335 -10.88 21.77 21.72
C GLY A 335 -11.17 20.68 22.76
N SER A 336 -12.45 20.39 22.97
CA SER A 336 -12.88 19.33 23.89
C SER A 336 -12.59 17.94 23.36
N THR A 337 -12.52 16.93 24.22
CA THR A 337 -12.28 15.53 23.83
C THR A 337 -13.24 15.04 22.73
N LYS A 338 -14.51 15.44 22.78
CA LYS A 338 -15.50 15.09 21.75
C LYS A 338 -15.18 15.72 20.37
N ILE A 339 -14.61 16.93 20.36
CA ILE A 339 -14.18 17.61 19.12
C ILE A 339 -12.92 16.94 18.61
N LYS A 340 -11.95 16.68 19.47
CA LYS A 340 -10.70 16.00 19.12
C LYS A 340 -10.93 14.63 18.47
N GLN A 341 -11.93 13.87 18.92
CA GLN A 341 -12.28 12.56 18.34
C GLN A 341 -12.85 12.61 16.92
N ARG A 342 -13.18 13.79 16.39
CA ARG A 342 -13.80 13.98 15.08
C ARG A 342 -12.88 14.68 14.06
N ILE A 343 -11.75 15.22 14.52
CA ILE A 343 -10.80 15.97 13.68
C ILE A 343 -9.58 15.09 13.46
N GLY A 344 -9.36 14.66 12.21
CA GLY A 344 -8.24 13.79 11.82
C GLY A 344 -6.92 14.53 11.75
N GLY A 345 -6.94 15.83 11.44
CA GLY A 345 -5.76 16.69 11.36
C GLY A 345 -6.12 18.16 11.55
N HIS A 346 -5.12 18.99 11.69
CA HIS A 346 -5.25 20.44 11.70
C HIS A 346 -3.91 21.13 11.43
N TYR A 347 -3.89 22.07 10.48
CA TYR A 347 -2.81 22.98 10.25
C TYR A 347 -3.06 24.33 10.94
N ASN A 348 -2.08 24.84 11.67
CA ASN A 348 -2.10 26.15 12.30
C ASN A 348 -1.04 27.06 11.63
N ASP A 349 -1.50 28.01 10.80
CA ASP A 349 -0.61 28.89 10.05
C ASP A 349 0.23 29.80 10.96
N GLY A 350 -0.37 30.43 11.96
CA GLY A 350 0.33 31.33 12.87
C GLY A 350 1.49 30.66 13.62
N ARG A 351 1.41 29.37 13.86
CA ARG A 351 2.46 28.57 14.50
C ARG A 351 3.27 27.73 13.53
N LYS A 352 2.84 27.61 12.27
CA LYS A 352 3.37 26.65 11.28
C LYS A 352 3.45 25.25 11.85
N GLN A 353 2.32 24.74 12.33
CA GLN A 353 2.20 23.52 13.10
C GLN A 353 1.13 22.62 12.48
N ILE A 354 1.42 21.32 12.35
CA ILE A 354 0.46 20.29 11.94
C ILE A 354 0.22 19.34 13.10
N TYR A 355 -1.05 19.00 13.32
CA TYR A 355 -1.47 17.90 14.19
C TYR A 355 -2.12 16.82 13.36
N ILE A 356 -1.77 15.55 13.60
CA ILE A 356 -2.49 14.39 13.08
C ILE A 356 -2.99 13.58 14.26
N ASN A 357 -4.30 13.40 14.32
CA ASN A 357 -4.97 12.76 15.44
C ASN A 357 -5.32 11.31 15.12
N LEU A 358 -4.51 10.39 15.59
CA LEU A 358 -4.68 8.94 15.39
C LEU A 358 -5.96 8.38 16.01
N GLU A 359 -6.59 9.08 16.98
CA GLU A 359 -7.86 8.65 17.56
C GLU A 359 -8.97 8.54 16.53
N CYS A 360 -8.97 9.43 15.52
CA CYS A 360 -9.96 9.41 14.43
C CYS A 360 -9.84 8.19 13.53
N PHE A 361 -8.67 7.56 13.48
CA PHE A 361 -8.35 6.46 12.58
C PHE A 361 -8.25 5.09 13.28
N LYS A 362 -8.66 4.99 14.54
CA LYS A 362 -8.75 3.69 15.25
C LYS A 362 -9.71 2.72 14.56
N ASN A 363 -10.74 3.27 13.94
CA ASN A 363 -11.66 2.52 13.09
C ASN A 363 -11.66 3.17 11.70
N SER A 364 -11.83 2.35 10.67
CA SER A 364 -11.93 2.88 9.31
C SER A 364 -13.07 3.90 9.19
N VAL A 365 -12.75 5.06 8.61
CA VAL A 365 -13.71 6.12 8.29
C VAL A 365 -14.28 5.99 6.88
N TYR A 366 -14.01 4.86 6.21
CA TYR A 366 -14.51 4.61 4.86
C TYR A 366 -16.02 4.73 4.78
N LYS A 367 -16.50 5.57 3.86
CA LYS A 367 -17.92 5.76 3.58
C LYS A 367 -18.12 5.97 2.09
N LYS A 368 -19.00 5.17 1.50
CA LYS A 368 -19.45 5.44 0.13
C LYS A 368 -20.21 6.75 0.09
N PRO A 369 -20.06 7.55 -0.99
CA PRO A 369 -20.92 8.71 -1.19
C PRO A 369 -22.40 8.31 -1.11
N ILE A 370 -23.18 9.06 -0.33
CA ILE A 370 -24.61 8.78 -0.15
C ILE A 370 -25.34 9.19 -1.44
N PRO A 371 -26.13 8.30 -2.06
CA PRO A 371 -26.94 8.65 -3.21
C PRO A 371 -27.85 9.85 -2.89
N PHE A 372 -28.03 10.78 -3.83
CA PHE A 372 -28.80 12.00 -3.62
C PHE A 372 -30.23 11.75 -3.09
N LYS A 373 -30.92 10.71 -3.61
CA LYS A 373 -32.25 10.33 -3.12
C LYS A 373 -32.24 9.92 -1.65
N GLU A 374 -31.25 9.15 -1.24
CA GLU A 374 -31.06 8.73 0.15
C GLU A 374 -30.70 9.93 1.04
N GLY A 375 -29.83 10.80 0.55
CA GLY A 375 -29.45 12.04 1.22
C GLY A 375 -30.63 12.97 1.47
N ILE A 376 -31.58 13.07 0.53
CA ILE A 376 -32.84 13.81 0.70
C ILE A 376 -33.71 13.14 1.76
N ALA A 377 -33.96 11.83 1.65
CA ALA A 377 -34.80 11.09 2.58
C ALA A 377 -34.31 11.17 4.04
N ILE A 378 -32.99 11.12 4.25
CA ILE A 378 -32.40 11.32 5.60
C ILE A 378 -32.73 12.70 6.15
N ARG A 379 -32.69 13.75 5.33
CA ARG A 379 -32.97 15.13 5.77
C ARG A 379 -34.46 15.37 6.00
N GLU A 380 -35.31 14.82 5.15
CA GLU A 380 -36.76 14.86 5.32
C GLU A 380 -37.19 14.19 6.65
N ASN A 381 -36.61 13.02 6.96
CA ASN A 381 -36.87 12.35 8.25
C ASN A 381 -36.39 13.20 9.44
N LYS A 382 -35.22 13.85 9.34
CA LYS A 382 -34.75 14.77 10.39
C LYS A 382 -35.68 15.96 10.59
N ILE A 383 -36.20 16.54 9.50
CA ILE A 383 -37.17 17.63 9.53
C ILE A 383 -38.45 17.17 10.23
N GLU A 384 -38.98 16.02 9.88
CA GLU A 384 -40.16 15.44 10.53
C GLU A 384 -39.95 15.21 12.04
N GLN A 385 -38.81 14.66 12.44
CA GLN A 385 -38.47 14.46 13.85
C GLN A 385 -38.33 15.79 14.60
N ALA A 386 -37.71 16.80 14.00
CA ALA A 386 -37.59 18.13 14.61
C ALA A 386 -38.96 18.82 14.74
N GLN A 387 -39.84 18.68 13.76
CA GLN A 387 -41.22 19.19 13.82
C GLN A 387 -41.99 18.55 14.97
N LYS A 388 -41.92 17.22 15.12
CA LYS A 388 -42.53 16.51 16.25
C LYS A 388 -41.96 16.98 17.60
N SER A 389 -40.66 17.22 17.68
CA SER A 389 -40.02 17.74 18.88
C SER A 389 -40.50 19.16 19.22
N ILE A 390 -40.63 20.03 18.23
CA ILE A 390 -41.15 21.38 18.42
C ILE A 390 -42.57 21.34 18.93
N GLU A 391 -43.42 20.46 18.42
CA GLU A 391 -44.80 20.27 18.86
C GLU A 391 -44.86 19.86 20.34
N GLN A 392 -44.06 18.85 20.72
CA GLN A 392 -43.94 18.41 22.12
C GLN A 392 -43.43 19.51 23.07
N TYR A 393 -42.48 20.33 22.59
CA TYR A 393 -41.99 21.46 23.40
C TYR A 393 -43.04 22.57 23.52
N ARG A 394 -43.81 22.84 22.47
CA ARG A 394 -44.90 23.81 22.51
C ARG A 394 -46.03 23.41 23.48
N GLU A 395 -46.37 22.12 23.54
CA GLU A 395 -47.36 21.60 24.51
C GLU A 395 -46.96 21.76 25.96
N LYS A 396 -45.62 21.83 26.23
CA LYS A 396 -45.07 22.01 27.58
C LYS A 396 -44.88 23.48 27.96
N LEU A 397 -44.95 24.41 27.03
CA LEU A 397 -44.83 25.86 27.27
C LEU A 397 -46.00 26.36 28.14
N GLY A 398 -45.68 27.24 29.07
CA GLY A 398 -46.69 27.84 29.98
C GLY A 398 -47.03 26.97 31.20
N LYS A 399 -46.53 25.71 31.27
CA LYS A 399 -46.77 24.83 32.42
C LYS A 399 -45.75 25.04 33.56
N ASN A 400 -44.57 25.59 33.24
CA ASN A 400 -43.51 25.88 34.20
C ASN A 400 -42.63 27.02 33.69
N THR A 401 -42.76 28.20 34.25
CA THR A 401 -42.06 29.42 33.83
C THR A 401 -40.54 29.32 33.88
N ARG A 402 -39.97 28.47 34.73
CA ARG A 402 -38.52 28.25 34.82
C ARG A 402 -37.97 27.48 33.59
N LEU A 403 -38.77 26.54 33.07
CA LEU A 403 -38.44 25.74 31.89
C LEU A 403 -38.76 26.45 30.57
N ASP A 404 -39.63 27.44 30.57
CA ASP A 404 -40.10 28.10 29.34
C ASP A 404 -38.97 28.76 28.55
N LYS A 405 -37.95 29.28 29.21
CA LYS A 405 -36.77 29.88 28.55
C LYS A 405 -35.95 28.82 27.80
N GLU A 406 -35.76 27.65 28.42
CA GLU A 406 -35.03 26.54 27.80
C GLU A 406 -35.83 25.92 26.65
N LEU A 407 -37.13 25.71 26.81
CA LEU A 407 -38.01 25.21 25.76
C LEU A 407 -38.06 26.13 24.56
N LYS A 408 -38.12 27.44 24.76
CA LYS A 408 -38.02 28.42 23.66
C LYS A 408 -36.68 28.36 22.93
N ALA A 409 -35.57 28.16 23.65
CA ALA A 409 -34.26 28.00 23.05
C ALA A 409 -34.15 26.71 22.26
N TYR A 410 -34.70 25.59 22.74
CA TYR A 410 -34.77 24.32 21.97
C TYR A 410 -35.62 24.46 20.71
N ILE A 411 -36.82 25.08 20.81
CA ILE A 411 -37.68 25.33 19.65
C ILE A 411 -36.94 26.15 18.59
N LYS A 412 -36.28 27.24 19.00
CA LYS A 412 -35.49 28.07 18.09
C LYS A 412 -34.37 27.29 17.40
N LYS A 413 -33.68 26.42 18.15
CA LYS A 413 -32.63 25.56 17.62
C LYS A 413 -33.16 24.58 16.58
N GLU A 414 -34.29 23.90 16.89
CA GLU A 414 -34.88 22.95 15.93
C GLU A 414 -35.43 23.66 14.69
N GLN A 415 -35.96 24.87 14.82
CA GLN A 415 -36.35 25.69 13.66
C GLN A 415 -35.15 26.05 12.77
N SER A 416 -34.00 26.39 13.38
CA SER A 416 -32.75 26.61 12.62
C SER A 416 -32.30 25.33 11.91
N ASN A 417 -32.32 24.19 12.59
CA ASN A 417 -31.97 22.89 12.00
C ASN A 417 -32.87 22.57 10.77
N ILE A 418 -34.17 22.79 10.90
CA ILE A 418 -35.12 22.58 9.79
C ILE A 418 -34.77 23.47 8.60
N SER A 419 -34.48 24.75 8.84
CA SER A 419 -34.07 25.69 7.78
C SER A 419 -32.81 25.21 7.07
N ASP A 420 -31.80 24.78 7.83
CA ASP A 420 -30.54 24.29 7.30
C ASP A 420 -30.72 23.01 6.47
N TRP A 421 -31.51 22.04 6.94
CA TRP A 421 -31.78 20.82 6.21
C TRP A 421 -32.62 21.06 4.95
N THR A 422 -33.58 21.97 5.00
CA THR A 422 -34.36 22.39 3.82
C THR A 422 -33.46 22.99 2.75
N TYR A 423 -32.57 23.90 3.14
CA TYR A 423 -31.58 24.49 2.24
C TYR A 423 -30.64 23.42 1.64
N GLN A 424 -30.21 22.43 2.43
CA GLN A 424 -29.40 21.32 1.94
C GLN A 424 -30.15 20.46 0.91
N ILE A 425 -31.45 20.21 1.12
CA ILE A 425 -32.29 19.50 0.14
C ILE A 425 -32.40 20.29 -1.18
N GLU A 426 -32.58 21.59 -1.12
CA GLU A 426 -32.60 22.44 -2.31
C GLU A 426 -31.30 22.37 -3.10
N ARG A 427 -30.16 22.45 -2.40
CA ARG A 427 -28.84 22.29 -3.01
C ARG A 427 -28.66 20.91 -3.66
N ILE A 428 -29.10 19.84 -3.03
CA ILE A 428 -29.05 18.48 -3.59
C ILE A 428 -29.90 18.42 -4.87
N ASN A 429 -31.13 18.97 -4.85
CA ASN A 429 -32.00 19.00 -6.02
C ASN A 429 -31.38 19.79 -7.19
N ASP A 430 -30.67 20.87 -6.90
CA ASP A 430 -29.96 21.64 -7.94
C ASP A 430 -28.76 20.86 -8.52
N LYS A 431 -28.04 20.09 -7.69
CA LYS A 431 -26.99 19.16 -8.17
C LYS A 431 -27.58 18.07 -9.09
N ILE A 432 -28.73 17.50 -8.72
CA ILE A 432 -29.46 16.53 -9.56
C ILE A 432 -29.84 17.15 -10.92
N LYS A 433 -30.39 18.37 -10.93
CA LYS A 433 -30.74 19.09 -12.18
C LYS A 433 -29.53 19.33 -13.09
N ARG A 434 -28.36 19.56 -12.50
CA ARG A 434 -27.07 19.73 -13.23
C ARG A 434 -26.41 18.42 -13.64
N GLY A 435 -26.99 17.26 -13.29
CA GLY A 435 -26.45 15.94 -13.62
C GLY A 435 -25.18 15.58 -12.84
N GLU A 436 -24.93 16.23 -11.71
CA GLU A 436 -23.77 15.95 -10.86
C GLU A 436 -23.90 14.56 -10.21
N GLN A 437 -22.76 14.00 -9.80
CA GLN A 437 -22.72 12.74 -9.05
C GLN A 437 -22.50 13.04 -7.56
N PRO A 438 -22.96 12.14 -6.67
CA PRO A 438 -22.67 12.24 -5.24
C PRO A 438 -21.16 12.21 -4.99
N ILE A 439 -20.68 13.10 -4.11
CA ILE A 439 -19.28 13.19 -3.67
C ILE A 439 -19.18 12.76 -2.18
N PRO A 440 -18.01 12.28 -1.72
CA PRO A 440 -17.82 11.88 -0.32
C PRO A 440 -17.92 13.08 0.63
N ASP A 441 -18.09 12.80 1.93
CA ASP A 441 -18.05 13.83 2.96
C ASP A 441 -16.69 14.54 2.98
N VAL A 442 -15.61 13.75 3.00
CA VAL A 442 -14.20 14.18 2.88
C VAL A 442 -13.44 13.17 2.01
N VAL A 443 -12.35 13.59 1.37
CA VAL A 443 -11.54 12.71 0.48
C VAL A 443 -10.99 11.51 1.26
N THR A 444 -10.60 11.68 2.50
CA THR A 444 -10.12 10.59 3.38
C THR A 444 -11.11 9.40 3.47
N CYS A 445 -12.41 9.67 3.39
CA CYS A 445 -13.45 8.62 3.41
C CYS A 445 -13.47 7.72 2.17
N LEU A 446 -12.75 8.05 1.09
CA LEU A 446 -12.67 7.23 -0.13
C LEU A 446 -11.76 6.00 0.02
N PHE A 447 -10.90 5.98 1.02
CA PHE A 447 -9.93 4.91 1.24
C PHE A 447 -10.44 3.89 2.24
N GLU A 448 -10.32 2.60 1.92
CA GLU A 448 -10.83 1.51 2.77
C GLU A 448 -9.88 1.17 3.93
N ASP A 449 -8.58 1.37 3.73
CA ASP A 449 -7.57 1.03 4.74
C ASP A 449 -7.12 2.25 5.56
N VAL A 450 -6.81 2.00 6.83
CA VAL A 450 -6.41 3.05 7.79
C VAL A 450 -5.10 3.74 7.39
N LYS A 451 -4.15 3.02 6.79
CA LYS A 451 -2.88 3.59 6.34
C LYS A 451 -3.12 4.71 5.33
N SER A 452 -3.87 4.40 4.27
CA SER A 452 -4.24 5.39 3.23
C SER A 452 -5.07 6.54 3.80
N GLN A 453 -5.94 6.30 4.79
CA GLN A 453 -6.71 7.35 5.45
C GLN A 453 -5.81 8.31 6.23
N VAL A 454 -4.86 7.80 7.01
CA VAL A 454 -3.88 8.63 7.73
C VAL A 454 -2.99 9.40 6.76
N GLN A 455 -2.49 8.76 5.73
CA GLN A 455 -1.65 9.40 4.70
C GLN A 455 -2.40 10.52 3.98
N CYS A 456 -3.66 10.28 3.60
CA CYS A 456 -4.53 11.29 3.00
C CYS A 456 -4.76 12.48 3.94
N ALA A 457 -4.96 12.25 5.23
CA ALA A 457 -5.09 13.33 6.22
C ALA A 457 -3.80 14.15 6.34
N VAL A 458 -2.63 13.52 6.31
CA VAL A 458 -1.34 14.24 6.29
C VAL A 458 -1.24 15.13 5.05
N TYR A 459 -1.57 14.61 3.87
CA TYR A 459 -1.55 15.42 2.64
C TYR A 459 -2.59 16.55 2.67
N HIS A 460 -3.75 16.35 3.29
CA HIS A 460 -4.73 17.41 3.48
C HIS A 460 -4.16 18.58 4.29
N GLU A 461 -3.53 18.30 5.44
CA GLU A 461 -2.92 19.35 6.28
C GLU A 461 -1.71 20.01 5.59
N LEU A 462 -0.93 19.26 4.81
CA LEU A 462 0.12 19.82 3.97
C LEU A 462 -0.46 20.70 2.85
N GLY A 463 -1.65 20.37 2.35
CA GLY A 463 -2.39 21.21 1.40
C GLY A 463 -2.67 22.60 1.96
N HIS A 464 -3.13 22.69 3.21
CA HIS A 464 -3.29 23.98 3.89
C HIS A 464 -1.97 24.75 4.02
N TYR A 465 -0.87 24.05 4.41
CA TYR A 465 0.45 24.67 4.46
C TYR A 465 0.88 25.23 3.10
N ILE A 466 0.65 24.46 2.02
CA ILE A 466 1.01 24.85 0.66
C ILE A 466 0.18 26.06 0.21
N ASP A 467 -1.12 26.06 0.46
CA ASP A 467 -2.01 27.18 0.12
C ASP A 467 -1.53 28.48 0.76
N HIS A 468 -1.17 28.44 2.03
CA HIS A 468 -0.66 29.62 2.75
C HIS A 468 0.74 30.08 2.32
N ASN A 469 1.59 29.17 1.82
CA ASN A 469 2.98 29.47 1.47
C ASN A 469 3.25 29.53 -0.04
N SER A 470 2.23 29.33 -0.86
CA SER A 470 2.26 29.53 -2.30
C SER A 470 1.54 30.84 -2.63
N ASN A 471 2.01 31.56 -3.67
CA ASN A 471 1.27 32.69 -4.22
C ASN A 471 0.02 32.17 -4.95
N THR A 472 -0.89 31.52 -4.22
CA THR A 472 -2.15 31.06 -4.77
C THR A 472 -3.02 32.27 -5.08
N PRO A 473 -3.64 32.36 -6.27
CA PRO A 473 -4.56 33.42 -6.57
C PRO A 473 -5.66 33.46 -5.49
N GLU A 474 -5.97 34.66 -5.00
CA GLU A 474 -7.06 34.85 -4.02
C GLU A 474 -8.39 34.29 -4.49
N TYR A 475 -8.52 34.05 -5.80
CA TYR A 475 -9.75 33.64 -6.44
C TYR A 475 -9.53 32.52 -7.44
N PHE A 476 -9.89 31.30 -7.07
CA PHE A 476 -10.27 30.29 -8.04
C PHE A 476 -11.71 29.84 -7.77
N LYS A 477 -12.45 29.65 -8.85
CA LYS A 477 -13.83 29.19 -8.74
C LYS A 477 -13.83 27.78 -8.17
N GLN A 478 -14.51 27.54 -7.08
CA GLN A 478 -14.77 26.21 -6.51
C GLN A 478 -15.72 25.40 -7.43
N ASN A 479 -15.33 25.28 -8.70
CA ASN A 479 -16.23 24.80 -9.76
C ASN A 479 -16.46 23.29 -9.71
N LYS A 480 -15.57 22.54 -9.09
CA LYS A 480 -15.63 21.08 -9.02
C LYS A 480 -15.13 20.58 -7.66
N PRO A 481 -15.91 20.75 -6.59
CA PRO A 481 -15.52 20.22 -5.31
C PRO A 481 -15.48 18.68 -5.38
N ILE A 482 -14.45 18.09 -4.80
CA ILE A 482 -14.23 16.64 -4.79
C ILE A 482 -14.90 15.99 -3.57
N SER A 483 -15.24 16.80 -2.57
CA SER A 483 -15.91 16.39 -1.33
C SER A 483 -16.88 17.45 -0.85
N VAL A 484 -17.82 17.07 0.03
CA VAL A 484 -18.72 18.02 0.70
C VAL A 484 -17.93 18.99 1.55
N TYR A 485 -16.85 18.53 2.21
CA TYR A 485 -16.01 19.39 3.02
C TYR A 485 -15.24 20.41 2.18
N GLY A 486 -14.76 20.01 1.01
CA GLY A 486 -14.14 20.92 0.04
C GLY A 486 -15.09 22.00 -0.54
N GLU A 487 -16.43 21.85 -0.38
CA GLU A 487 -17.39 22.91 -0.72
C GLU A 487 -17.45 24.03 0.33
N THR A 488 -16.94 23.82 1.55
CA THR A 488 -17.17 24.72 2.68
C THR A 488 -16.36 26.01 2.59
N THR A 489 -15.09 25.91 2.25
CA THR A 489 -14.22 27.07 2.08
C THR A 489 -13.22 26.85 0.95
N ARG A 490 -12.61 27.95 0.46
CA ARG A 490 -11.53 27.90 -0.53
C ARG A 490 -10.33 27.07 -0.03
N ALA A 491 -9.97 27.24 1.24
CA ALA A 491 -8.83 26.53 1.84
C ALA A 491 -9.08 25.02 1.89
N GLU A 492 -10.29 24.61 2.27
CA GLU A 492 -10.67 23.17 2.27
C GLU A 492 -10.75 22.62 0.84
N TYR A 493 -11.25 23.40 -0.11
CA TYR A 493 -11.24 23.01 -1.52
C TYR A 493 -9.82 22.71 -2.02
N PHE A 494 -8.86 23.59 -1.69
CA PHE A 494 -7.47 23.41 -2.06
C PHE A 494 -6.85 22.19 -1.38
N ALA A 495 -7.05 22.02 -0.07
CA ALA A 495 -6.49 20.93 0.72
C ALA A 495 -7.04 19.55 0.29
N GLU A 496 -8.34 19.44 0.05
CA GLU A 496 -8.99 18.22 -0.44
C GLU A 496 -8.49 17.83 -1.84
N TRP A 497 -8.32 18.79 -2.74
CA TRP A 497 -7.73 18.54 -4.05
C TRP A 497 -6.25 18.17 -3.97
N PHE A 498 -5.48 18.80 -3.09
CA PHE A 498 -4.07 18.43 -2.90
C PHE A 498 -3.94 17.00 -2.36
N ALA A 499 -4.73 16.64 -1.36
CA ALA A 499 -4.77 15.28 -0.84
C ALA A 499 -5.16 14.28 -1.93
N SER A 500 -6.19 14.58 -2.73
CA SER A 500 -6.59 13.73 -3.85
C SER A 500 -5.50 13.61 -4.92
N TYR A 501 -4.83 14.71 -5.24
CA TYR A 501 -3.72 14.73 -6.18
C TYR A 501 -2.59 13.80 -5.74
N LYS A 502 -2.17 13.90 -4.49
CA LYS A 502 -1.11 13.04 -3.95
C LYS A 502 -1.53 11.57 -3.82
N MET A 503 -2.80 11.30 -3.56
CA MET A 503 -3.30 9.94 -3.36
C MET A 503 -3.77 9.26 -4.66
N ASN A 504 -4.25 10.00 -5.65
CA ASN A 504 -4.92 9.47 -6.85
C ASN A 504 -4.27 9.93 -8.16
N GLY A 505 -3.25 10.81 -8.10
CA GLY A 505 -2.62 11.40 -9.28
C GLY A 505 -3.37 12.59 -9.86
N LYS A 506 -2.99 12.98 -11.08
CA LYS A 506 -3.41 14.24 -11.73
C LYS A 506 -4.84 14.25 -12.25
N ASP A 507 -5.50 13.09 -12.31
CA ASP A 507 -6.80 12.93 -12.97
C ASP A 507 -7.90 13.78 -12.32
N GLY A 508 -8.48 14.66 -13.11
CA GLY A 508 -9.60 15.50 -12.71
C GLY A 508 -9.24 16.72 -11.86
N VAL A 509 -7.96 16.90 -11.51
CA VAL A 509 -7.46 18.09 -10.82
C VAL A 509 -7.66 19.31 -11.72
N PRO A 510 -8.25 20.41 -11.24
CA PRO A 510 -8.34 21.66 -11.99
C PRO A 510 -6.96 22.18 -12.44
N ASP A 511 -6.83 22.64 -13.70
CA ASP A 511 -5.56 23.08 -14.27
C ASP A 511 -4.87 24.16 -13.44
N GLU A 512 -5.66 25.09 -12.87
CA GLU A 512 -5.16 26.16 -12.00
C GLU A 512 -4.51 25.63 -10.71
N LEU A 513 -5.00 24.49 -10.16
CA LEU A 513 -4.41 23.84 -9.00
C LEU A 513 -3.23 22.96 -9.40
N LEU A 514 -3.32 22.29 -10.53
CA LEU A 514 -2.29 21.38 -11.00
C LEU A 514 -0.93 22.11 -11.16
N THR A 515 -0.92 23.32 -11.73
CA THR A 515 0.28 24.15 -11.88
C THR A 515 0.94 24.51 -10.56
N ILE A 516 0.18 24.53 -9.46
CA ILE A 516 0.69 24.77 -8.10
C ILE A 516 1.21 23.46 -7.51
N PHE A 517 0.42 22.38 -7.63
CA PHE A 517 0.73 21.09 -7.02
C PHE A 517 2.01 20.47 -7.59
N GLU A 518 2.21 20.55 -8.91
CA GLU A 518 3.42 20.05 -9.59
C GLU A 518 4.73 20.71 -9.12
N LYS A 519 4.66 21.86 -8.50
CA LYS A 519 5.83 22.50 -7.89
C LYS A 519 6.26 21.82 -6.59
N TRP A 520 5.41 20.98 -6.02
CA TRP A 520 5.62 20.27 -4.77
C TRP A 520 5.80 18.74 -4.94
N ASP A 521 6.03 18.31 -6.18
CA ASP A 521 6.42 16.92 -6.52
C ASP A 521 7.91 16.64 -6.37
#